data_f86617f4fc79d13f0e131df741b9234f
#
_entry.id   f86617f4fc79d13f0e131df741b9234f
#
_cell.length_a   1.000
_cell.length_b   1.000
_cell.length_c   1.000
_cell.angle_alpha   90.00
_cell.angle_beta   90.00
_cell.angle_gamma   90.00
#
_symmetry.space_group_name_H-M   'P 1'
#
loop_
_entity.id
_entity.type
_entity.pdbx_description
1 polymer ?
#
loop_
_entity_poly.entity_id
_entity_poly.type
_entity_poly.pdbx_seq_one_letter_code
_entity_poly.pdbx_strand_id
1 'polypeptide(L)'
;YLYDPIMCCLCMEDLKDYENMRKAMIKHRSFPGFVEDITTFMANTLIGTSDAVIPAPEKRNLTKQFMNPSCCNITERLVYTDPYTDNDHNNKIFEPNRSFFEKELYGDERLHLEVAKLKEAFLSNGQSLIHGDLHTGSIMVKQGAMMVLDPEFACYAPAGYDVGNLIANLTFAWANAETTMQEGAEKAAFRGWLEETIEKSIDLFREKSLALL
;
A
#
# COMPACT_ATOMS: atom_id res chain seq x y z
N TYR A 1 5.20 23.42 3.52
CA TYR A 1 6.36 22.54 3.23
C TYR A 1 7.48 23.37 2.61
N LEU A 2 8.71 23.14 3.05
CA LEU A 2 9.91 23.77 2.51
C LEU A 2 10.94 22.67 2.22
N TYR A 3 11.48 22.67 1.02
CA TYR A 3 12.58 21.81 0.63
C TYR A 3 13.81 22.65 0.35
N ASP A 4 14.91 22.35 1.02
CA ASP A 4 16.23 22.94 0.76
C ASP A 4 17.15 21.88 0.11
N PRO A 5 17.41 21.96 -1.20
CA PRO A 5 18.23 20.98 -1.90
C PRO A 5 19.72 21.00 -1.51
N ILE A 6 20.21 22.13 -0.97
CA ILE A 6 21.62 22.27 -0.55
C ILE A 6 21.83 21.55 0.77
N MET A 7 20.89 21.75 1.72
CA MET A 7 20.93 21.10 3.02
C MET A 7 20.31 19.70 3.01
N CYS A 8 19.75 19.25 1.88
CA CYS A 8 18.97 18.00 1.78
C CYS A 8 17.92 17.90 2.90
N CYS A 9 17.25 19.01 3.17
CA CYS A 9 16.32 19.14 4.28
C CYS A 9 14.89 19.38 3.79
N LEU A 10 13.94 18.62 4.30
CA LEU A 10 12.51 18.80 4.10
C LEU A 10 11.85 19.21 5.41
N CYS A 11 11.27 20.40 5.46
CA CYS A 11 10.46 20.86 6.58
C CYS A 11 8.99 20.54 6.30
N MET A 12 8.37 19.80 7.20
CA MET A 12 6.97 19.36 7.08
C MET A 12 6.18 19.80 8.32
N GLU A 13 4.86 19.62 8.26
CA GLU A 13 3.98 19.76 9.41
C GLU A 13 4.42 18.80 10.55
N ASP A 14 4.35 19.28 11.80
CA ASP A 14 4.62 18.46 12.97
C ASP A 14 3.41 17.56 13.28
N LEU A 15 3.59 16.24 13.15
CA LEU A 15 2.56 15.24 13.38
C LEU A 15 2.62 14.63 14.79
N LYS A 16 3.11 15.36 15.78
CA LYS A 16 3.29 14.87 17.16
C LYS A 16 2.00 14.32 17.81
N ASP A 17 0.83 14.81 17.37
CA ASP A 17 -0.48 14.37 17.88
C ASP A 17 -1.02 13.13 17.15
N TYR A 18 -0.30 12.67 16.14
CA TYR A 18 -0.62 11.45 15.41
C TYR A 18 0.24 10.28 15.89
N GLU A 19 -0.22 9.07 15.66
CA GLU A 19 0.60 7.87 15.82
C GLU A 19 0.66 7.09 14.49
N ASN A 20 1.73 6.31 14.33
CA ASN A 20 1.87 5.44 13.17
C ASN A 20 0.82 4.33 13.21
N MET A 21 0.06 4.15 12.12
CA MET A 21 -1.07 3.23 12.06
C MET A 21 -0.68 1.77 12.30
N ARG A 22 0.49 1.32 11.78
CA ARG A 22 0.99 -0.04 12.06
C ARG A 22 1.18 -0.27 13.56
N LYS A 23 1.77 0.71 14.26
CA LYS A 23 1.96 0.63 15.72
C LYS A 23 0.63 0.65 16.47
N ALA A 24 -0.34 1.42 15.99
CA ALA A 24 -1.68 1.47 16.58
C ALA A 24 -2.43 0.14 16.38
N MET A 25 -2.33 -0.47 15.20
CA MET A 25 -2.94 -1.79 14.92
C MET A 25 -2.34 -2.92 15.73
N ILE A 26 -1.03 -2.90 15.98
CA ILE A 26 -0.38 -3.87 16.90
C ILE A 26 -0.94 -3.73 18.33
N LYS A 27 -1.41 -2.54 18.71
CA LYS A 27 -2.09 -2.28 19.98
C LYS A 27 -3.62 -2.49 19.90
N HIS A 28 -4.11 -3.06 18.81
CA HIS A 28 -5.51 -3.36 18.52
C HIS A 28 -6.43 -2.12 18.61
N ARG A 29 -5.96 -0.97 18.11
CA ARG A 29 -6.71 0.29 18.10
C ARG A 29 -7.42 0.47 16.76
N SER A 30 -8.71 0.84 16.82
CA SER A 30 -9.54 1.17 15.66
C SER A 30 -9.69 2.70 15.51
N PHE A 31 -9.92 3.13 14.26
CA PHE A 31 -10.06 4.54 13.89
C PHE A 31 -11.32 4.72 13.04
N PRO A 32 -12.46 5.04 13.66
CA PRO A 32 -13.67 5.36 12.92
C PRO A 32 -13.43 6.52 11.94
N GLY A 33 -13.92 6.38 10.70
CA GLY A 33 -13.70 7.36 9.63
C GLY A 33 -12.42 7.14 8.80
N PHE A 34 -11.48 6.29 9.25
CA PHE A 34 -10.26 6.00 8.49
C PHE A 34 -10.55 5.58 7.05
N VAL A 35 -11.53 4.70 6.83
CA VAL A 35 -11.86 4.19 5.51
C VAL A 35 -12.34 5.30 4.57
N GLU A 36 -13.07 6.28 5.08
CA GLU A 36 -13.52 7.45 4.31
C GLU A 36 -12.32 8.29 3.84
N ASP A 37 -11.40 8.56 4.75
CA ASP A 37 -10.25 9.42 4.45
C ASP A 37 -9.27 8.74 3.48
N ILE A 38 -8.92 7.46 3.72
CA ILE A 38 -7.97 6.74 2.87
C ILE A 38 -8.52 6.50 1.46
N THR A 39 -9.82 6.22 1.32
CA THR A 39 -10.44 6.05 0.00
C THR A 39 -10.56 7.38 -0.75
N THR A 40 -10.74 8.50 -0.04
CA THR A 40 -10.67 9.84 -0.64
C THR A 40 -9.25 10.14 -1.14
N PHE A 41 -8.23 9.84 -0.34
CA PHE A 41 -6.83 9.97 -0.75
C PHE A 41 -6.57 9.13 -2.01
N MET A 42 -6.91 7.83 -1.99
CA MET A 42 -6.69 6.93 -3.13
C MET A 42 -7.45 7.38 -4.38
N ALA A 43 -8.71 7.80 -4.28
CA ALA A 43 -9.47 8.27 -5.43
C ALA A 43 -8.81 9.50 -6.06
N ASN A 44 -8.43 10.49 -5.26
CA ASN A 44 -7.81 11.71 -5.73
C ASN A 44 -6.42 11.48 -6.35
N THR A 45 -5.61 10.60 -5.76
CA THR A 45 -4.26 10.30 -6.30
C THR A 45 -4.33 9.33 -7.48
N LEU A 46 -5.04 8.22 -7.36
CA LEU A 46 -5.02 7.16 -8.36
C LEU A 46 -5.89 7.49 -9.58
N ILE A 47 -7.12 7.95 -9.35
CA ILE A 47 -8.03 8.27 -10.46
C ILE A 47 -7.82 9.71 -10.93
N GLY A 48 -7.64 10.65 -10.00
CA GLY A 48 -7.40 12.06 -10.32
C GLY A 48 -6.16 12.34 -11.17
N THR A 49 -5.20 11.39 -11.26
CA THR A 49 -3.99 11.50 -12.09
C THR A 49 -4.00 10.58 -13.31
N SER A 50 -5.10 9.86 -13.55
CA SER A 50 -5.23 8.92 -14.67
C SER A 50 -5.67 9.60 -15.96
N ASP A 51 -5.56 8.89 -17.10
CA ASP A 51 -6.07 9.35 -18.41
C ASP A 51 -7.59 9.59 -18.42
N ALA A 52 -8.30 9.08 -17.44
CA ALA A 52 -9.75 9.28 -17.34
C ALA A 52 -10.12 10.69 -16.84
N VAL A 53 -9.20 11.37 -16.14
CA VAL A 53 -9.45 12.68 -15.52
C VAL A 53 -8.55 13.77 -16.10
N ILE A 54 -7.25 13.52 -16.28
CA ILE A 54 -6.32 14.55 -16.74
C ILE A 54 -6.00 14.42 -18.25
N PRO A 55 -5.75 15.55 -18.95
CA PRO A 55 -5.38 15.52 -20.37
C PRO A 55 -4.08 14.75 -20.63
N ALA A 56 -4.03 14.01 -21.73
CA ALA A 56 -2.87 13.20 -22.09
C ALA A 56 -1.51 13.95 -22.10
N PRO A 57 -1.40 15.21 -22.54
CA PRO A 57 -0.14 15.96 -22.44
C PRO A 57 0.31 16.21 -21.01
N GLU A 58 -0.63 16.49 -20.11
CA GLU A 58 -0.36 16.72 -18.69
C GLU A 58 0.11 15.42 -18.03
N LYS A 59 -0.58 14.31 -18.28
CA LYS A 59 -0.17 12.99 -17.78
C LYS A 59 1.24 12.62 -18.24
N ARG A 60 1.59 12.86 -19.51
CA ARG A 60 2.95 12.58 -20.01
C ARG A 60 4.02 13.39 -19.29
N ASN A 61 3.73 14.65 -18.95
CA ASN A 61 4.65 15.48 -18.17
C ASN A 61 4.82 14.96 -16.74
N LEU A 62 3.73 14.57 -16.08
CA LEU A 62 3.77 13.97 -14.76
C LEU A 62 4.50 12.62 -14.80
N THR A 63 4.21 11.76 -15.77
CA THR A 63 4.93 10.48 -15.94
C THR A 63 6.44 10.69 -16.08
N LYS A 64 6.86 11.70 -16.85
CA LYS A 64 8.28 12.04 -16.97
C LYS A 64 8.89 12.53 -15.64
N GLN A 65 8.13 13.31 -14.88
CA GLN A 65 8.56 13.85 -13.58
C GLN A 65 8.71 12.73 -12.53
N PHE A 66 7.81 11.75 -12.55
CA PHE A 66 7.73 10.65 -11.60
C PHE A 66 8.22 9.30 -12.17
N MET A 67 9.25 9.31 -13.00
CA MET A 67 9.82 8.05 -13.56
C MET A 67 10.45 7.15 -12.48
N ASN A 68 11.11 7.74 -11.50
CA ASN A 68 11.64 7.11 -10.29
C ASN A 68 12.33 5.73 -10.50
N PRO A 69 13.34 5.63 -11.39
CA PRO A 69 13.88 4.33 -11.79
C PRO A 69 14.51 3.54 -10.64
N SER A 70 15.10 4.24 -9.66
CA SER A 70 15.76 3.59 -8.53
C SER A 70 14.77 2.87 -7.61
N CYS A 71 13.68 3.54 -7.24
CA CYS A 71 12.66 2.94 -6.37
C CYS A 71 11.82 1.91 -7.12
N CYS A 72 11.53 2.12 -8.42
CA CYS A 72 10.88 1.10 -9.25
C CYS A 72 11.71 -0.20 -9.28
N ASN A 73 13.02 -0.13 -9.46
CA ASN A 73 13.89 -1.32 -9.44
C ASN A 73 13.87 -2.03 -8.07
N ILE A 74 13.77 -1.30 -6.97
CA ILE A 74 13.61 -1.88 -5.63
C ILE A 74 12.28 -2.64 -5.53
N THR A 75 11.18 -2.04 -5.99
CA THR A 75 9.85 -2.67 -6.00
C THR A 75 9.85 -3.93 -6.88
N GLU A 76 10.42 -3.87 -8.08
CA GLU A 76 10.53 -5.03 -8.96
C GLU A 76 11.23 -6.22 -8.31
N ARG A 77 12.29 -5.94 -7.56
CA ARG A 77 13.06 -6.98 -6.88
C ARG A 77 12.35 -7.47 -5.62
N LEU A 78 12.04 -6.55 -4.68
CA LEU A 78 11.57 -6.92 -3.34
C LEU A 78 10.10 -7.34 -3.29
N VAL A 79 9.28 -6.93 -4.27
CA VAL A 79 7.85 -7.26 -4.31
C VAL A 79 7.53 -8.33 -5.35
N TYR A 80 8.12 -8.24 -6.54
CA TYR A 80 7.76 -9.11 -7.66
C TYR A 80 8.78 -10.21 -8.00
N THR A 81 9.91 -10.30 -7.29
CA THR A 81 10.94 -11.29 -7.61
C THR A 81 11.37 -12.10 -6.39
N ASP A 82 12.06 -11.46 -5.43
CA ASP A 82 12.69 -12.16 -4.31
C ASP A 82 11.71 -13.00 -3.46
N PRO A 83 10.48 -12.55 -3.16
CA PRO A 83 9.55 -13.35 -2.35
C PRO A 83 9.15 -14.69 -2.98
N TYR A 84 9.32 -14.83 -4.30
CA TYR A 84 8.89 -16.01 -5.06
C TYR A 84 10.03 -16.91 -5.53
N THR A 85 11.27 -16.40 -5.58
CA THR A 85 12.40 -17.14 -6.16
C THR A 85 13.58 -17.29 -5.23
N ASP A 86 13.77 -16.36 -4.29
CA ASP A 86 14.92 -16.33 -3.35
C ASP A 86 16.28 -16.59 -4.01
N ASN A 87 16.47 -16.03 -5.20
CA ASN A 87 17.68 -16.27 -6.01
C ASN A 87 18.98 -15.90 -5.28
N ASP A 88 18.91 -14.86 -4.45
CA ASP A 88 20.08 -14.37 -3.68
C ASP A 88 20.16 -14.99 -2.28
N HIS A 89 19.25 -15.90 -1.93
CA HIS A 89 19.14 -16.53 -0.61
C HIS A 89 19.08 -15.54 0.56
N ASN A 90 18.43 -14.39 0.33
CA ASN A 90 18.28 -13.31 1.31
C ASN A 90 16.95 -13.33 2.08
N ASN A 91 16.00 -14.16 1.65
CA ASN A 91 14.70 -14.25 2.30
C ASN A 91 14.83 -14.88 3.69
N LYS A 92 14.31 -14.16 4.70
CA LYS A 92 14.25 -14.66 6.07
C LYS A 92 12.97 -15.46 6.26
N ILE A 93 13.07 -16.78 6.21
CA ILE A 93 11.95 -17.69 6.39
C ILE A 93 11.95 -18.18 7.84
N PHE A 94 10.75 -18.18 8.45
CA PHE A 94 10.54 -18.85 9.73
C PHE A 94 10.68 -20.35 9.51
N GLU A 95 11.70 -20.97 10.10
CA GLU A 95 12.11 -22.36 9.82
C GLU A 95 10.98 -23.39 9.86
N PRO A 96 10.02 -23.35 10.81
CA PRO A 96 8.89 -24.27 10.80
C PRO A 96 8.02 -24.22 9.53
N ASN A 97 8.08 -23.11 8.77
CA ASN A 97 7.30 -22.92 7.54
C ASN A 97 8.14 -23.16 6.26
N ARG A 98 9.43 -23.52 6.37
CA ARG A 98 10.32 -23.67 5.20
C ARG A 98 9.74 -24.58 4.13
N SER A 99 9.27 -25.76 4.50
CA SER A 99 8.69 -26.72 3.53
C SER A 99 7.46 -26.18 2.80
N PHE A 100 6.66 -25.33 3.47
CA PHE A 100 5.53 -24.64 2.85
C PHE A 100 6.04 -23.63 1.81
N PHE A 101 7.03 -22.81 2.15
CA PHE A 101 7.60 -21.85 1.21
C PHE A 101 8.21 -22.51 -0.02
N GLU A 102 9.00 -23.58 0.18
CA GLU A 102 9.64 -24.32 -0.90
C GLU A 102 8.62 -24.95 -1.87
N LYS A 103 7.51 -25.45 -1.35
CA LYS A 103 6.49 -26.10 -2.15
C LYS A 103 5.48 -25.12 -2.76
N GLU A 104 4.91 -24.23 -1.94
CA GLU A 104 3.73 -23.44 -2.31
C GLU A 104 4.10 -22.06 -2.89
N LEU A 105 5.36 -21.64 -2.74
CA LEU A 105 5.84 -20.35 -3.30
C LEU A 105 6.93 -20.58 -4.33
N TYR A 106 8.05 -21.20 -3.94
CA TYR A 106 9.19 -21.34 -4.86
C TYR A 106 8.97 -22.45 -5.91
N GLY A 107 8.14 -23.46 -5.62
CA GLY A 107 7.81 -24.54 -6.54
C GLY A 107 6.54 -24.32 -7.37
N ASP A 108 5.79 -23.23 -7.17
CA ASP A 108 4.53 -22.99 -7.88
C ASP A 108 4.76 -22.17 -9.18
N GLU A 109 4.96 -22.87 -10.30
CA GLU A 109 5.14 -22.26 -11.62
C GLU A 109 3.95 -21.40 -12.06
N ARG A 110 2.73 -21.74 -11.64
CA ARG A 110 1.53 -20.97 -11.96
C ARG A 110 1.54 -19.65 -11.22
N LEU A 111 1.90 -19.65 -9.93
CA LEU A 111 2.08 -18.43 -9.14
C LEU A 111 3.14 -17.55 -9.79
N HIS A 112 4.29 -18.11 -10.17
CA HIS A 112 5.37 -17.36 -10.82
C HIS A 112 4.92 -16.70 -12.11
N LEU A 113 4.10 -17.39 -12.93
CA LEU A 113 3.55 -16.82 -14.16
C LEU A 113 2.63 -15.62 -13.88
N GLU A 114 1.74 -15.73 -12.87
CA GLU A 114 0.83 -14.64 -12.53
C GLU A 114 1.59 -13.44 -11.93
N VAL A 115 2.60 -13.68 -11.11
CA VAL A 115 3.47 -12.62 -10.58
C VAL A 115 4.27 -11.94 -11.69
N ALA A 116 4.77 -12.70 -12.68
CA ALA A 116 5.47 -12.13 -13.83
C ALA A 116 4.57 -11.19 -14.65
N LYS A 117 3.28 -11.54 -14.84
CA LYS A 117 2.29 -10.67 -15.49
C LYS A 117 2.05 -9.39 -14.71
N LEU A 118 1.95 -9.47 -13.37
CA LEU A 118 1.81 -8.28 -12.52
C LEU A 118 3.06 -7.40 -12.56
N LYS A 119 4.24 -8.02 -12.57
CA LYS A 119 5.52 -7.30 -12.73
C LYS A 119 5.56 -6.56 -14.09
N GLU A 120 5.20 -7.24 -15.17
CA GLU A 120 5.13 -6.62 -16.50
C GLU A 120 4.15 -5.45 -16.53
N ALA A 121 2.96 -5.62 -15.92
CA ALA A 121 1.99 -4.54 -15.81
C ALA A 121 2.53 -3.36 -15.00
N PHE A 122 3.24 -3.61 -13.89
CA PHE A 122 3.90 -2.57 -13.10
C PHE A 122 4.90 -1.76 -13.92
N LEU A 123 5.68 -2.43 -14.76
CA LEU A 123 6.71 -1.82 -15.61
C LEU A 123 6.16 -1.05 -16.81
N SER A 124 5.06 -1.52 -17.39
CA SER A 124 4.57 -1.06 -18.71
C SER A 124 3.27 -0.28 -18.64
N ASN A 125 2.45 -0.46 -17.62
CA ASN A 125 1.13 0.16 -17.53
C ASN A 125 1.13 1.35 -16.54
N GLY A 126 1.63 2.49 -16.98
CA GLY A 126 1.60 3.75 -16.23
C GLY A 126 0.19 4.33 -16.14
N GLN A 127 -0.72 3.66 -15.44
CA GLN A 127 -2.13 4.02 -15.33
C GLN A 127 -2.36 5.28 -14.48
N SER A 128 -1.77 5.32 -13.30
CA SER A 128 -2.01 6.32 -12.27
C SER A 128 -0.74 6.68 -11.54
N LEU A 129 -0.66 7.87 -10.95
CA LEU A 129 0.40 8.20 -10.00
C LEU A 129 0.09 7.49 -8.67
N ILE A 130 0.80 6.40 -8.42
CA ILE A 130 0.69 5.64 -7.18
C ILE A 130 1.60 6.23 -6.11
N HIS A 131 1.29 5.99 -4.84
CA HIS A 131 2.20 6.23 -3.72
C HIS A 131 3.41 5.28 -3.78
N GLY A 132 3.18 4.05 -4.21
CA GLY A 132 4.20 3.02 -4.42
C GLY A 132 4.63 2.28 -3.16
N ASP A 133 4.22 2.75 -1.97
CA ASP A 133 4.45 2.09 -0.67
C ASP A 133 3.34 2.43 0.33
N LEU A 134 2.08 2.29 -0.09
CA LEU A 134 0.89 2.64 0.69
C LEU A 134 0.55 1.55 1.72
N HIS A 135 1.44 1.34 2.65
CA HIS A 135 1.24 0.41 3.75
C HIS A 135 0.89 1.14 5.06
N THR A 136 0.42 0.43 6.07
CA THR A 136 0.04 1.03 7.38
C THR A 136 1.20 1.73 8.12
N GLY A 137 2.45 1.46 7.72
CA GLY A 137 3.63 2.16 8.23
C GLY A 137 3.80 3.56 7.66
N SER A 138 3.27 3.84 6.46
CA SER A 138 3.29 5.14 5.79
C SER A 138 2.06 6.00 6.11
N ILE A 139 1.22 5.54 7.03
CA ILE A 139 0.00 6.23 7.46
C ILE A 139 0.10 6.64 8.92
N MET A 140 -0.16 7.91 9.18
CA MET A 140 -0.28 8.48 10.52
C MET A 140 -1.74 8.73 10.84
N VAL A 141 -2.18 8.30 12.02
CA VAL A 141 -3.59 8.36 12.44
C VAL A 141 -3.77 9.03 13.78
N LYS A 142 -4.90 9.71 13.94
CA LYS A 142 -5.48 10.10 15.21
C LYS A 142 -7.01 9.97 15.12
N GLN A 143 -7.72 10.16 16.21
CA GLN A 143 -9.19 10.15 16.16
C GLN A 143 -9.72 11.24 15.20
N GLY A 144 -10.43 10.81 14.16
CA GLY A 144 -11.07 11.69 13.17
C GLY A 144 -10.12 12.31 12.13
N ALA A 145 -8.86 11.85 12.01
CA ALA A 145 -7.97 12.32 10.95
C ALA A 145 -6.85 11.32 10.63
N MET A 146 -6.40 11.36 9.39
CA MET A 146 -5.20 10.63 8.95
C MET A 146 -4.32 11.50 8.05
N MET A 147 -3.06 11.11 7.93
CA MET A 147 -2.09 11.66 6.99
C MET A 147 -1.30 10.52 6.33
N VAL A 148 -1.04 10.64 5.05
CA VAL A 148 -0.15 9.73 4.32
C VAL A 148 1.22 10.40 4.19
N LEU A 149 2.28 9.65 4.44
CA LEU A 149 3.67 10.12 4.43
C LEU A 149 4.52 9.27 3.49
N ASP A 150 5.69 9.77 3.19
CA ASP A 150 6.79 9.03 2.58
C ASP A 150 6.52 8.53 1.16
N PRO A 151 6.17 9.44 0.22
CA PRO A 151 5.89 9.08 -1.17
C PRO A 151 7.17 8.86 -2.00
N GLU A 152 8.25 8.36 -1.41
CA GLU A 152 9.53 8.20 -2.09
C GLU A 152 9.47 7.18 -3.25
N PHE A 153 8.53 6.24 -3.19
CA PHE A 153 8.29 5.25 -4.24
C PHE A 153 7.28 5.71 -5.30
N ALA A 154 6.82 6.96 -5.23
CA ALA A 154 5.80 7.44 -6.15
C ALA A 154 6.27 7.35 -7.61
N CYS A 155 5.45 6.71 -8.44
CA CYS A 155 5.67 6.54 -9.87
C CYS A 155 4.34 6.30 -10.59
N TYR A 156 4.36 6.32 -11.91
CA TYR A 156 3.19 5.92 -12.71
C TYR A 156 3.16 4.40 -12.89
N ALA A 157 2.15 3.76 -12.30
CA ALA A 157 1.96 2.31 -12.33
C ALA A 157 0.45 1.96 -12.21
N PRO A 158 0.06 0.65 -12.21
CA PRO A 158 -1.32 0.26 -12.00
C PRO A 158 -1.88 0.73 -10.66
N ALA A 159 -3.06 1.36 -10.67
CA ALA A 159 -3.76 1.84 -9.46
C ALA A 159 -4.00 0.72 -8.41
N GLY A 160 -4.23 -0.51 -8.89
CA GLY A 160 -4.45 -1.68 -8.02
C GLY A 160 -3.28 -2.02 -7.10
N TYR A 161 -2.07 -1.49 -7.37
CA TYR A 161 -0.90 -1.73 -6.53
C TYR A 161 -1.11 -1.13 -5.12
N ASP A 162 -1.46 0.14 -5.03
CA ASP A 162 -1.69 0.81 -3.74
C ASP A 162 -2.93 0.27 -3.01
N VAL A 163 -4.01 0.01 -3.76
CA VAL A 163 -5.23 -0.59 -3.19
C VAL A 163 -4.91 -1.96 -2.59
N GLY A 164 -4.19 -2.80 -3.32
CA GLY A 164 -3.77 -4.13 -2.85
C GLY A 164 -2.83 -4.05 -1.63
N ASN A 165 -1.91 -3.09 -1.61
CA ASN A 165 -0.99 -2.88 -0.50
C ASN A 165 -1.74 -2.51 0.79
N LEU A 166 -2.71 -1.59 0.72
CA LEU A 166 -3.57 -1.24 1.84
C LEU A 166 -4.33 -2.46 2.37
N ILE A 167 -5.02 -3.20 1.49
CA ILE A 167 -5.84 -4.37 1.85
C ILE A 167 -4.96 -5.45 2.49
N ALA A 168 -3.80 -5.74 1.92
CA ALA A 168 -2.86 -6.72 2.47
C ALA A 168 -2.43 -6.34 3.90
N ASN A 169 -2.11 -5.07 4.15
CA ASN A 169 -1.71 -4.60 5.48
C ASN A 169 -2.84 -4.66 6.51
N LEU A 170 -4.09 -4.38 6.12
CA LEU A 170 -5.27 -4.58 6.97
C LEU A 170 -5.48 -6.07 7.28
N THR A 171 -5.28 -6.94 6.28
CA THR A 171 -5.35 -8.40 6.45
C THR A 171 -4.26 -8.91 7.40
N PHE A 172 -3.03 -8.37 7.32
CA PHE A 172 -1.97 -8.71 8.29
C PHE A 172 -2.34 -8.30 9.72
N ALA A 173 -2.98 -7.14 9.91
CA ALA A 173 -3.47 -6.71 11.22
C ALA A 173 -4.57 -7.65 11.74
N TRP A 174 -5.47 -8.11 10.86
CA TRP A 174 -6.51 -9.09 11.18
C TRP A 174 -5.89 -10.43 11.62
N ALA A 175 -4.94 -10.97 10.86
CA ALA A 175 -4.23 -12.20 11.20
C ALA A 175 -3.43 -12.08 12.50
N ASN A 176 -2.83 -10.92 12.75
CA ASN A 176 -2.16 -10.63 14.01
C ASN A 176 -3.14 -10.66 15.18
N ALA A 177 -4.28 -9.99 15.06
CA ALA A 177 -5.33 -10.00 16.10
C ALA A 177 -5.84 -11.42 16.38
N GLU A 178 -5.99 -12.24 15.32
CA GLU A 178 -6.43 -13.63 15.46
C GLU A 178 -5.51 -14.45 16.36
N THR A 179 -4.22 -14.23 16.27
CA THR A 179 -3.20 -15.00 16.99
C THR A 179 -2.78 -14.41 18.33
N THR A 180 -2.92 -13.10 18.54
CA THR A 180 -2.38 -12.39 19.70
C THR A 180 -3.43 -11.94 20.71
N MET A 181 -4.68 -11.76 20.27
CA MET A 181 -5.78 -11.36 21.17
C MET A 181 -6.45 -12.58 21.80
N GLN A 182 -6.85 -12.42 23.07
CA GLN A 182 -7.71 -13.40 23.72
C GLN A 182 -9.14 -13.34 23.16
N GLU A 183 -9.80 -14.51 23.11
CA GLU A 183 -11.20 -14.58 22.68
C GLU A 183 -12.10 -13.72 23.57
N GLY A 184 -12.96 -12.94 22.94
CA GLY A 184 -13.88 -12.06 23.64
C GLY A 184 -14.38 -10.89 22.81
N ALA A 185 -15.13 -10.01 23.44
CA ALA A 185 -15.77 -8.88 22.78
C ALA A 185 -14.78 -7.89 22.14
N GLU A 186 -13.62 -7.68 22.76
CA GLU A 186 -12.61 -6.76 22.20
C GLU A 186 -11.99 -7.30 20.91
N LYS A 187 -11.64 -8.59 20.86
CA LYS A 187 -11.15 -9.24 19.64
C LYS A 187 -12.20 -9.19 18.53
N ALA A 188 -13.44 -9.53 18.85
CA ALA A 188 -14.54 -9.50 17.91
C ALA A 188 -14.78 -8.08 17.35
N ALA A 189 -14.74 -7.06 18.20
CA ALA A 189 -14.91 -5.67 17.77
C ALA A 189 -13.78 -5.18 16.87
N PHE A 190 -12.53 -5.47 17.21
CA PHE A 190 -11.37 -5.04 16.42
C PHE A 190 -11.32 -5.76 15.07
N ARG A 191 -11.54 -7.07 15.05
CA ARG A 191 -11.63 -7.84 13.79
C ARG A 191 -12.79 -7.37 12.91
N GLY A 192 -13.97 -7.16 13.51
CA GLY A 192 -15.13 -6.65 12.77
C GLY A 192 -14.86 -5.28 12.15
N TRP A 193 -14.15 -4.39 12.86
CA TRP A 193 -13.73 -3.12 12.29
C TRP A 193 -12.75 -3.29 11.10
N LEU A 194 -11.82 -4.23 11.15
CA LEU A 194 -10.89 -4.51 10.05
C LEU A 194 -11.63 -5.10 8.84
N GLU A 195 -12.51 -6.07 9.06
CA GLU A 195 -13.34 -6.69 8.02
C GLU A 195 -14.20 -5.64 7.32
N GLU A 196 -14.92 -4.81 8.08
CA GLU A 196 -15.71 -3.70 7.55
C GLU A 196 -14.84 -2.68 6.80
N THR A 197 -13.65 -2.36 7.31
CA THR A 197 -12.73 -1.42 6.67
C THR A 197 -12.23 -1.97 5.33
N ILE A 198 -11.91 -3.27 5.24
CA ILE A 198 -11.49 -3.91 3.99
C ILE A 198 -12.63 -3.86 2.95
N GLU A 199 -13.83 -4.28 3.31
CA GLU A 199 -15.01 -4.26 2.42
C GLU A 199 -15.31 -2.83 1.94
N LYS A 200 -15.45 -1.90 2.87
CA LYS A 200 -15.72 -0.49 2.55
C LYS A 200 -14.60 0.17 1.74
N SER A 201 -13.35 -0.25 1.91
CA SER A 201 -12.25 0.30 1.11
C SER A 201 -12.46 0.08 -0.39
N ILE A 202 -13.02 -1.06 -0.79
CA ILE A 202 -13.32 -1.38 -2.18
C ILE A 202 -14.53 -0.57 -2.68
N ASP A 203 -15.62 -0.60 -1.92
CA ASP A 203 -16.87 0.02 -2.33
C ASP A 203 -16.76 1.55 -2.40
N LEU A 204 -16.22 2.18 -1.36
CA LEU A 204 -16.03 3.63 -1.32
C LEU A 204 -14.97 4.12 -2.31
N PHE A 205 -13.90 3.36 -2.50
CA PHE A 205 -12.93 3.70 -3.55
C PHE A 205 -13.59 3.71 -4.93
N ARG A 206 -14.40 2.69 -5.24
CA ARG A 206 -15.17 2.61 -6.47
C ARG A 206 -16.15 3.79 -6.61
N GLU A 207 -16.93 4.06 -5.57
CA GLU A 207 -17.92 5.17 -5.56
C GLU A 207 -17.24 6.51 -5.82
N LYS A 208 -16.19 6.82 -5.04
CA LYS A 208 -15.44 8.09 -5.17
C LYS A 208 -14.71 8.19 -6.51
N SER A 209 -14.21 7.08 -7.03
CA SER A 209 -13.62 7.03 -8.36
C SER A 209 -14.62 7.38 -9.46
N LEU A 210 -15.82 6.81 -9.39
CA LEU A 210 -16.89 7.12 -10.35
C LEU A 210 -17.37 8.58 -10.26
N ALA A 211 -17.27 9.19 -9.08
CA ALA A 211 -17.63 10.61 -8.91
C ALA A 211 -16.60 11.59 -9.51
N LEU A 212 -15.39 11.13 -9.82
CA LEU A 212 -14.33 11.92 -10.49
C LEU A 212 -14.40 11.83 -12.02
N LEU A 213 -15.13 10.86 -12.57
CA LEU A 213 -15.29 10.61 -14.01
C LEU A 213 -16.47 11.39 -14.59
#